data_28f4fab020472fa7976172f4acae1096
#
_entry.id   28f4fab020472fa7976172f4acae1096
#
_cell.length_a   1.000
_cell.length_b   1.000
_cell.length_c   1.000
_cell.angle_alpha   90.00
_cell.angle_beta   90.00
_cell.angle_gamma   90.00
#
_symmetry.space_group_name_H-M   'P 1'
#
loop_
_entity.id
_entity.type
_entity.pdbx_description
1 polymer ?
#
loop_
_entity_poly.entity_id
_entity_poly.type
_entity_poly.pdbx_seq_one_letter_code
_entity_poly.pdbx_strand_id
1 'polypeptide(L)'
;MIKNLSPSRASQFKTCPKQFKFANIDKIKEPTNEVQAKGTTVHEALEKIFDLPKEERNLENLHNLFRKVWTDVRASDEHVHLFNDQSEEREWGLDGLKLLSNYLTLENPALFDPLERERWVRGSIEDLNLRGILDRMDRNDKGELIIVDYKSGKAPNAKYKEPRFFALKLYALLIKNEIGETPAELKLIYLQNSTIHTMKVDEEMLRNAEKEILEIWNNIKVAFENNNFPTIKNTLCDLSLIHI
;
A
#
# COMPACT_ATOMS: atom_id res chain seq x y z
N MET A 1 12.07 18.82 11.54
CA MET A 1 12.33 17.71 10.58
C MET A 1 11.58 16.47 10.98
N ILE A 2 11.08 15.66 10.04
CA ILE A 2 10.41 14.39 10.34
C ILE A 2 11.40 13.37 10.90
N LYS A 3 10.95 12.54 11.85
CA LYS A 3 11.83 11.54 12.52
C LYS A 3 11.94 10.23 11.74
N ASN A 4 10.91 9.90 10.95
CA ASN A 4 10.82 8.66 10.20
C ASN A 4 10.19 8.93 8.84
N LEU A 5 10.64 8.21 7.82
CA LEU A 5 10.05 8.20 6.49
C LEU A 5 9.38 6.84 6.23
N SER A 6 8.26 6.85 5.51
CA SER A 6 7.66 5.64 4.98
C SER A 6 7.79 5.61 3.46
N PRO A 7 7.69 4.44 2.81
CA PRO A 7 7.70 4.37 1.35
C PRO A 7 6.64 5.26 0.69
N SER A 8 5.43 5.33 1.29
CA SER A 8 4.36 6.19 0.79
C SER A 8 4.70 7.68 0.90
N ARG A 9 5.29 8.12 2.02
CA ARG A 9 5.76 9.50 2.20
C ARG A 9 6.90 9.85 1.24
N ALA A 10 7.83 8.92 1.02
CA ALA A 10 8.89 9.11 0.03
C ALA A 10 8.32 9.27 -1.38
N SER A 11 7.35 8.43 -1.77
CA SER A 11 6.64 8.55 -3.03
C SER A 11 5.88 9.88 -3.15
N GLN A 12 5.25 10.34 -2.06
CA GLN A 12 4.55 11.62 -2.03
C GLN A 12 5.51 12.80 -2.27
N PHE A 13 6.70 12.78 -1.63
CA PHE A 13 7.72 13.80 -1.86
C PHE A 13 8.21 13.83 -3.31
N LYS A 14 8.47 12.66 -3.92
CA LYS A 14 8.81 12.53 -5.34
C LYS A 14 7.72 13.11 -6.25
N THR A 15 6.47 12.85 -5.92
CA THR A 15 5.31 13.30 -6.71
C THR A 15 5.10 14.80 -6.60
N CYS A 16 5.16 15.36 -5.38
CA CYS A 16 5.01 16.79 -5.13
C CYS A 16 5.54 17.15 -3.73
N PRO A 17 6.72 17.79 -3.62
CA PRO A 17 7.26 18.26 -2.34
C PRO A 17 6.30 19.15 -1.56
N LYS A 18 5.49 19.98 -2.23
CA LYS A 18 4.49 20.83 -1.59
C LYS A 18 3.38 20.03 -0.90
N GLN A 19 2.86 18.99 -1.57
CA GLN A 19 1.86 18.10 -0.98
C GLN A 19 2.44 17.34 0.22
N PHE A 20 3.69 16.87 0.09
CA PHE A 20 4.39 16.24 1.20
C PHE A 20 4.49 17.17 2.41
N LYS A 21 4.85 18.47 2.20
CA LYS A 21 4.92 19.46 3.26
C LYS A 21 3.58 19.59 3.97
N PHE A 22 2.51 19.83 3.24
CA PHE A 22 1.17 19.98 3.82
C PHE A 22 0.76 18.78 4.67
N ALA A 23 0.89 17.56 4.13
CA ALA A 23 0.47 16.34 4.82
C ALA A 23 1.38 15.98 6.01
N ASN A 24 2.72 16.12 5.86
CA ASN A 24 3.68 15.54 6.80
C ASN A 24 4.32 16.54 7.76
N ILE A 25 4.36 17.82 7.40
CA ILE A 25 4.96 18.89 8.22
C ILE A 25 3.86 19.74 8.82
N ASP A 26 3.02 20.33 7.99
CA ASP A 26 1.93 21.21 8.41
C ASP A 26 0.75 20.45 9.02
N LYS A 27 0.70 19.12 8.85
CA LYS A 27 -0.31 18.21 9.39
C LYS A 27 -1.73 18.54 8.94
N ILE A 28 -1.88 19.08 7.74
CA ILE A 28 -3.19 19.31 7.13
C ILE A 28 -3.77 17.94 6.79
N LYS A 29 -4.86 17.59 7.46
CA LYS A 29 -5.59 16.33 7.18
C LYS A 29 -6.49 16.52 5.98
N GLU A 30 -6.29 15.73 4.95
CA GLU A 30 -7.29 15.56 3.89
C GLU A 30 -8.40 14.66 4.42
N PRO A 31 -9.68 15.00 4.19
CA PRO A 31 -10.76 14.08 4.55
C PRO A 31 -10.63 12.77 3.76
N THR A 32 -10.98 11.67 4.39
CA THR A 32 -11.03 10.37 3.73
C THR A 32 -12.02 10.44 2.57
N ASN A 33 -11.66 9.85 1.45
CA ASN A 33 -12.53 9.74 0.29
C ASN A 33 -12.96 8.28 0.06
N GLU A 34 -13.96 8.09 -0.80
CA GLU A 34 -14.54 6.78 -1.11
C GLU A 34 -13.51 5.76 -1.61
N VAL A 35 -12.49 6.20 -2.38
CA VAL A 35 -11.45 5.33 -2.93
C VAL A 35 -10.54 4.82 -1.81
N GLN A 36 -10.15 5.71 -0.88
CA GLN A 36 -9.34 5.35 0.27
C GLN A 36 -10.10 4.40 1.20
N ALA A 37 -11.35 4.74 1.54
CA ALA A 37 -12.20 3.90 2.38
C ALA A 37 -12.39 2.50 1.77
N LYS A 38 -12.63 2.40 0.45
CA LYS A 38 -12.73 1.13 -0.27
C LYS A 38 -11.45 0.33 -0.18
N GLY A 39 -10.31 0.98 -0.45
CA GLY A 39 -8.99 0.33 -0.36
C GLY A 39 -8.75 -0.26 1.04
N THR A 40 -8.93 0.53 2.08
CA THR A 40 -8.74 0.08 3.48
C THR A 40 -9.68 -1.08 3.84
N THR A 41 -10.97 -0.98 3.50
CA THR A 41 -11.95 -2.04 3.80
C THR A 41 -11.63 -3.34 3.06
N VAL A 42 -11.18 -3.26 1.81
CA VAL A 42 -10.77 -4.42 1.01
C VAL A 42 -9.51 -5.07 1.60
N HIS A 43 -8.46 -4.29 1.94
CA HIS A 43 -7.24 -4.81 2.54
C HIS A 43 -7.51 -5.51 3.86
N GLU A 44 -8.32 -4.90 4.74
CA GLU A 44 -8.68 -5.50 6.03
C GLU A 44 -9.50 -6.80 5.85
N ALA A 45 -10.40 -6.87 4.86
CA ALA A 45 -11.10 -8.12 4.56
C ALA A 45 -10.16 -9.22 4.05
N LEU A 46 -9.17 -8.86 3.21
CA LEU A 46 -8.14 -9.77 2.70
C LEU A 46 -7.16 -10.21 3.80
N GLU A 47 -6.89 -9.38 4.78
CA GLU A 47 -6.14 -9.78 5.98
C GLU A 47 -6.94 -10.79 6.80
N LYS A 48 -8.19 -10.46 7.13
CA LYS A 48 -9.04 -11.25 8.04
C LYS A 48 -9.50 -12.59 7.47
N ILE A 49 -9.48 -12.80 6.15
CA ILE A 49 -9.82 -14.11 5.58
C ILE A 49 -8.91 -15.23 6.09
N PHE A 50 -7.66 -14.89 6.38
CA PHE A 50 -6.68 -15.86 6.90
C PHE A 50 -6.82 -16.16 8.40
N ASP A 51 -7.70 -15.46 9.11
CA ASP A 51 -8.08 -15.81 10.48
C ASP A 51 -9.08 -16.98 10.52
N LEU A 52 -9.72 -17.25 9.38
CA LEU A 52 -10.65 -18.36 9.25
C LEU A 52 -9.92 -19.68 8.97
N PRO A 53 -10.51 -20.83 9.35
CA PRO A 53 -10.06 -22.13 8.90
C PRO A 53 -10.03 -22.19 7.36
N LYS A 54 -9.13 -22.98 6.79
CA LYS A 54 -8.93 -23.06 5.32
C LYS A 54 -10.21 -23.36 4.55
N GLU A 55 -11.04 -24.27 5.06
CA GLU A 55 -12.32 -24.69 4.48
C GLU A 55 -13.37 -23.56 4.45
N GLU A 56 -13.21 -22.54 5.29
CA GLU A 56 -14.09 -21.38 5.38
C GLU A 56 -13.59 -20.19 4.54
N ARG A 57 -12.40 -20.24 3.96
CA ARG A 57 -11.81 -19.17 3.15
C ARG A 57 -12.39 -19.17 1.73
N ASN A 58 -13.65 -18.80 1.63
CA ASN A 58 -14.42 -18.79 0.39
C ASN A 58 -15.01 -17.41 0.08
N LEU A 59 -15.66 -17.29 -1.07
CA LEU A 59 -16.21 -16.00 -1.53
C LEU A 59 -17.26 -15.43 -0.57
N GLU A 60 -18.14 -16.27 -0.05
CA GLU A 60 -19.21 -15.83 0.85
C GLU A 60 -18.64 -15.22 2.11
N ASN A 61 -17.71 -15.90 2.76
CA ASN A 61 -17.07 -15.42 3.98
C ASN A 61 -16.21 -14.18 3.72
N LEU A 62 -15.50 -14.11 2.59
CA LEU A 62 -14.73 -12.91 2.22
C LEU A 62 -15.65 -11.70 2.02
N HIS A 63 -16.80 -11.88 1.37
CA HIS A 63 -17.82 -10.84 1.25
C HIS A 63 -18.44 -10.44 2.60
N ASN A 64 -18.66 -11.38 3.51
CA ASN A 64 -19.18 -11.12 4.84
C ASN A 64 -18.16 -10.35 5.69
N LEU A 65 -16.87 -10.66 5.59
CA LEU A 65 -15.80 -9.90 6.23
C LEU A 65 -15.79 -8.44 5.73
N PHE A 66 -15.87 -8.20 4.42
CA PHE A 66 -15.95 -6.84 3.89
C PHE A 66 -17.14 -6.05 4.47
N ARG A 67 -18.34 -6.66 4.46
CA ARG A 67 -19.54 -6.02 5.02
C ARG A 67 -19.38 -5.72 6.50
N LYS A 68 -18.80 -6.64 7.27
CA LYS A 68 -18.56 -6.46 8.68
C LYS A 68 -17.57 -5.31 8.93
N VAL A 69 -16.42 -5.33 8.27
CA VAL A 69 -15.40 -4.26 8.38
C VAL A 69 -16.04 -2.90 8.08
N TRP A 70 -16.79 -2.78 7.00
CA TRP A 70 -17.46 -1.53 6.67
C TRP A 70 -18.49 -1.12 7.73
N THR A 71 -19.32 -2.05 8.18
CA THR A 71 -20.34 -1.79 9.22
C THR A 71 -19.71 -1.26 10.51
N ASP A 72 -18.53 -1.78 10.88
CA ASP A 72 -17.84 -1.38 12.12
C ASP A 72 -17.29 0.06 12.07
N VAL A 73 -17.00 0.60 10.86
CA VAL A 73 -16.34 1.91 10.72
C VAL A 73 -17.21 2.99 10.07
N ARG A 74 -18.28 2.64 9.33
CA ARG A 74 -19.08 3.57 8.51
C ARG A 74 -19.70 4.74 9.27
N ALA A 75 -20.01 4.56 10.55
CA ALA A 75 -20.62 5.58 11.40
C ALA A 75 -19.59 6.48 12.11
N SER A 76 -18.29 6.28 11.86
CA SER A 76 -17.25 7.14 12.43
C SER A 76 -17.26 8.54 11.79
N ASP A 77 -16.73 9.53 12.51
CA ASP A 77 -16.57 10.91 12.00
C ASP A 77 -15.79 10.98 10.68
N GLU A 78 -14.93 9.98 10.43
CA GLU A 78 -14.12 9.89 9.21
C GLU A 78 -14.91 9.44 7.98
N HIS A 79 -15.97 8.64 8.16
CA HIS A 79 -16.67 7.97 7.07
C HIS A 79 -18.15 8.42 6.89
N VAL A 80 -18.76 9.00 7.93
CA VAL A 80 -20.20 9.38 7.91
C VAL A 80 -20.57 10.32 6.76
N HIS A 81 -19.60 11.05 6.22
CA HIS A 81 -19.80 12.05 5.16
C HIS A 81 -19.44 11.55 3.76
N LEU A 82 -19.09 10.28 3.60
CA LEU A 82 -18.59 9.77 2.31
C LEU A 82 -19.68 9.66 1.24
N PHE A 83 -20.93 9.43 1.64
CA PHE A 83 -22.04 9.18 0.71
C PHE A 83 -23.18 10.14 0.97
N ASN A 84 -23.79 10.63 -0.10
CA ASN A 84 -24.98 11.49 -0.02
C ASN A 84 -26.24 10.69 0.34
N ASP A 85 -26.29 9.44 -0.10
CA ASP A 85 -27.43 8.56 0.14
C ASP A 85 -27.03 7.07 0.17
N GLN A 86 -28.00 6.24 0.53
CA GLN A 86 -27.81 4.79 0.65
C GLN A 86 -27.55 4.10 -0.71
N SER A 87 -27.96 4.69 -1.83
CA SER A 87 -27.73 4.13 -3.16
C SER A 87 -26.27 4.21 -3.54
N GLU A 88 -25.64 5.38 -3.33
CA GLU A 88 -24.20 5.59 -3.55
C GLU A 88 -23.37 4.64 -2.68
N GLU A 89 -23.68 4.53 -1.39
CA GLU A 89 -23.00 3.59 -0.49
C GLU A 89 -23.14 2.14 -0.96
N ARG A 90 -24.33 1.77 -1.46
CA ARG A 90 -24.57 0.42 -1.98
C ARG A 90 -23.74 0.12 -3.23
N GLU A 91 -23.68 1.06 -4.18
CA GLU A 91 -22.86 0.90 -5.40
C GLU A 91 -21.38 0.79 -5.05
N TRP A 92 -20.91 1.65 -4.16
CA TRP A 92 -19.54 1.57 -3.63
C TRP A 92 -19.25 0.20 -2.99
N GLY A 93 -20.18 -0.32 -2.19
CA GLY A 93 -20.07 -1.63 -1.56
C GLY A 93 -20.02 -2.77 -2.58
N LEU A 94 -20.88 -2.74 -3.62
CA LEU A 94 -20.87 -3.72 -4.71
C LEU A 94 -19.55 -3.73 -5.46
N ASP A 95 -18.94 -2.57 -5.70
CA ASP A 95 -17.62 -2.46 -6.30
C ASP A 95 -16.54 -3.09 -5.42
N GLY A 96 -16.59 -2.86 -4.10
CA GLY A 96 -15.69 -3.49 -3.14
C GLY A 96 -15.80 -5.02 -3.15
N LEU A 97 -17.02 -5.55 -3.14
CA LEU A 97 -17.28 -7.01 -3.25
C LEU A 97 -16.75 -7.59 -4.56
N LYS A 98 -16.84 -6.84 -5.66
CA LYS A 98 -16.29 -7.24 -6.97
C LYS A 98 -14.76 -7.36 -6.92
N LEU A 99 -14.07 -6.43 -6.25
CA LEU A 99 -12.61 -6.53 -6.07
C LEU A 99 -12.21 -7.82 -5.35
N LEU A 100 -12.95 -8.20 -4.32
CA LEU A 100 -12.71 -9.44 -3.57
C LEU A 100 -13.04 -10.70 -4.39
N SER A 101 -14.09 -10.64 -5.22
CA SER A 101 -14.37 -11.72 -6.17
C SER A 101 -13.23 -11.89 -7.17
N ASN A 102 -12.68 -10.78 -7.66
CA ASN A 102 -11.52 -10.80 -8.55
C ASN A 102 -10.27 -11.39 -7.89
N TYR A 103 -10.05 -11.13 -6.59
CA TYR A 103 -8.95 -11.73 -5.84
C TYR A 103 -8.98 -13.26 -5.91
N LEU A 104 -10.14 -13.88 -5.70
CA LEU A 104 -10.28 -15.34 -5.72
C LEU A 104 -10.08 -15.97 -7.12
N THR A 105 -10.06 -15.17 -8.19
CA THR A 105 -9.64 -15.64 -9.52
C THR A 105 -8.11 -15.67 -9.68
N LEU A 106 -7.38 -14.99 -8.80
CA LEU A 106 -5.92 -14.87 -8.84
C LEU A 106 -5.23 -15.82 -7.87
N GLU A 107 -5.80 -15.99 -6.68
CA GLU A 107 -5.27 -16.84 -5.62
C GLU A 107 -6.41 -17.55 -4.90
N ASN A 108 -6.11 -18.75 -4.39
CA ASN A 108 -7.04 -19.48 -3.53
C ASN A 108 -6.50 -19.48 -2.08
N PRO A 109 -7.04 -18.64 -1.18
CA PRO A 109 -6.55 -18.53 0.20
C PRO A 109 -6.74 -19.83 1.02
N ALA A 110 -7.60 -20.75 0.57
CA ALA A 110 -7.78 -22.06 1.23
C ALA A 110 -6.56 -22.99 1.06
N LEU A 111 -5.65 -22.70 0.12
CA LEU A 111 -4.52 -23.59 -0.19
C LEU A 111 -3.23 -23.23 0.56
N PHE A 112 -3.14 -22.05 1.17
CA PHE A 112 -1.92 -21.62 1.84
C PHE A 112 -2.21 -20.80 3.10
N ASP A 113 -1.19 -20.64 3.93
CA ASP A 113 -1.18 -19.68 5.04
C ASP A 113 -0.04 -18.70 4.81
N PRO A 114 -0.30 -17.37 4.93
CA PRO A 114 0.76 -16.37 4.92
C PRO A 114 1.74 -16.61 6.07
N LEU A 115 3.01 -16.28 5.85
CA LEU A 115 3.99 -16.25 6.94
C LEU A 115 3.65 -15.12 7.93
N GLU A 116 3.35 -13.93 7.40
CA GLU A 116 2.92 -12.76 8.19
C GLU A 116 1.96 -11.88 7.39
N ARG A 117 1.13 -11.11 8.11
CA ARG A 117 0.16 -10.14 7.57
C ARG A 117 0.26 -8.84 8.36
N GLU A 118 0.00 -7.71 7.70
CA GLU A 118 0.04 -6.36 8.28
C GLU A 118 1.29 -6.17 9.18
N ARG A 119 2.43 -6.69 8.69
CA ARG A 119 3.68 -6.66 9.44
C ARG A 119 4.29 -5.28 9.46
N TRP A 120 4.53 -4.75 10.66
CA TRP A 120 5.38 -3.60 10.84
C TRP A 120 6.84 -3.93 10.50
N VAL A 121 7.41 -3.21 9.55
CA VAL A 121 8.83 -3.25 9.21
C VAL A 121 9.49 -1.92 9.55
N ARG A 122 10.70 -1.98 10.10
CA ARG A 122 11.48 -0.80 10.48
C ARG A 122 12.96 -1.09 10.33
N GLY A 123 13.70 -0.03 10.06
CA GLY A 123 15.16 -0.11 9.99
C GLY A 123 15.73 1.26 9.72
N SER A 124 17.06 1.33 9.73
CA SER A 124 17.81 2.55 9.44
C SER A 124 18.77 2.30 8.29
N ILE A 125 18.89 3.28 7.43
CA ILE A 125 19.89 3.36 6.37
C ILE A 125 20.62 4.68 6.59
N GLU A 126 21.90 4.65 6.96
CA GLU A 126 22.63 5.82 7.42
C GLU A 126 21.87 6.59 8.52
N ASP A 127 21.56 7.88 8.30
CA ASP A 127 20.80 8.74 9.22
C ASP A 127 19.26 8.70 8.98
N LEU A 128 18.82 7.91 8.02
CA LEU A 128 17.39 7.76 7.67
C LEU A 128 16.75 6.60 8.43
N ASN A 129 15.74 6.91 9.25
CA ASN A 129 14.88 5.90 9.83
C ASN A 129 13.68 5.63 8.90
N LEU A 130 13.52 4.38 8.50
CA LEU A 130 12.40 3.89 7.67
C LEU A 130 11.43 3.06 8.51
N ARG A 131 10.15 3.17 8.17
CA ARG A 131 9.10 2.32 8.74
C ARG A 131 7.94 2.18 7.76
N GLY A 132 7.25 1.08 7.82
CA GLY A 132 6.02 0.85 7.07
C GLY A 132 5.30 -0.40 7.54
N ILE A 133 4.20 -0.69 6.89
CA ILE A 133 3.43 -1.92 7.08
C ILE A 133 3.41 -2.60 5.72
N LEU A 134 3.77 -3.87 5.69
CA LEU A 134 3.61 -4.68 4.50
C LEU A 134 2.33 -5.53 4.64
N ASP A 135 1.57 -5.64 3.56
CA ASP A 135 0.26 -6.29 3.61
C ASP A 135 0.40 -7.79 3.91
N ARG A 136 1.30 -8.48 3.20
CA ARG A 136 1.50 -9.93 3.36
C ARG A 136 2.92 -10.36 3.01
N MET A 137 3.41 -11.35 3.75
CA MET A 137 4.65 -12.06 3.46
C MET A 137 4.36 -13.56 3.40
N ASP A 138 4.84 -14.21 2.35
CA ASP A 138 4.64 -15.64 2.10
C ASP A 138 5.99 -16.36 1.99
N ARG A 139 5.94 -17.70 2.00
CA ARG A 139 7.01 -18.57 1.51
C ARG A 139 6.50 -19.37 0.31
N ASN A 140 7.34 -19.43 -0.74
CA ASN A 140 7.05 -20.33 -1.86
C ASN A 140 7.42 -21.79 -1.52
N ASP A 141 7.17 -22.70 -2.47
CA ASP A 141 7.47 -24.13 -2.30
C ASP A 141 8.94 -24.46 -2.06
N LYS A 142 9.85 -23.51 -2.37
CA LYS A 142 11.28 -23.63 -2.08
C LYS A 142 11.67 -23.06 -0.72
N GLY A 143 10.72 -22.52 0.02
CA GLY A 143 10.93 -21.86 1.29
C GLY A 143 11.41 -20.42 1.18
N GLU A 144 11.48 -19.83 -0.04
CA GLU A 144 11.96 -18.46 -0.28
C GLU A 144 10.87 -17.43 0.05
N LEU A 145 11.25 -16.30 0.62
CA LEU A 145 10.32 -15.23 0.98
C LEU A 145 9.76 -14.50 -0.25
N ILE A 146 8.47 -14.20 -0.19
CA ILE A 146 7.75 -13.36 -1.16
C ILE A 146 7.09 -12.22 -0.39
N ILE A 147 7.26 -10.99 -0.85
CA ILE A 147 6.54 -9.83 -0.32
C ILE A 147 5.37 -9.53 -1.26
N VAL A 148 4.17 -9.46 -0.71
CA VAL A 148 2.92 -9.26 -1.44
C VAL A 148 2.26 -7.96 -0.98
N ASP A 149 1.72 -7.20 -1.93
CA ASP A 149 0.96 -5.98 -1.68
C ASP A 149 -0.28 -5.95 -2.59
N TYR A 150 -1.41 -5.66 -2.00
CA TYR A 150 -2.69 -5.56 -2.70
C TYR A 150 -2.91 -4.15 -3.25
N LYS A 151 -3.48 -4.06 -4.43
CA LYS A 151 -3.86 -2.80 -5.07
C LYS A 151 -5.32 -2.85 -5.50
N SER A 152 -6.16 -2.04 -4.89
CA SER A 152 -7.58 -1.92 -5.26
C SER A 152 -7.81 -1.34 -6.66
N GLY A 153 -6.81 -0.61 -7.20
CA GLY A 153 -6.87 -0.01 -8.52
C GLY A 153 -6.51 -0.96 -9.66
N LYS A 154 -6.44 -0.39 -10.88
CA LYS A 154 -6.08 -1.09 -12.11
C LYS A 154 -4.57 -1.20 -12.28
N ALA A 155 -4.09 -2.38 -12.70
CA ALA A 155 -2.70 -2.57 -13.08
C ALA A 155 -2.29 -1.66 -14.24
N PRO A 156 -1.13 -1.01 -14.17
CA PRO A 156 -0.56 -0.34 -15.33
C PRO A 156 -0.15 -1.36 -16.39
N ASN A 157 0.10 -0.89 -17.62
CA ASN A 157 0.71 -1.74 -18.62
C ASN A 157 2.05 -2.28 -18.10
N ALA A 158 2.37 -3.55 -18.42
CA ALA A 158 3.55 -4.24 -17.91
C ALA A 158 4.88 -3.47 -18.14
N LYS A 159 5.00 -2.70 -19.23
CA LYS A 159 6.17 -1.84 -19.49
C LYS A 159 6.35 -0.67 -18.50
N TYR A 160 5.31 -0.31 -17.76
CA TYR A 160 5.31 0.77 -16.76
C TYR A 160 5.16 0.26 -15.32
N LYS A 161 5.35 -1.03 -15.10
CA LYS A 161 5.16 -1.64 -13.77
C LYS A 161 6.27 -1.30 -12.79
N GLU A 162 7.48 -1.09 -13.26
CA GLU A 162 8.69 -0.97 -12.45
C GLU A 162 8.59 0.10 -11.35
N PRO A 163 8.15 1.34 -11.62
CA PRO A 163 8.03 2.36 -10.57
C PRO A 163 7.00 2.02 -9.48
N ARG A 164 6.07 1.11 -9.75
CA ARG A 164 5.04 0.69 -8.79
C ARG A 164 5.61 -0.22 -7.68
N PHE A 165 6.76 -0.83 -7.92
CA PHE A 165 7.44 -1.67 -6.94
C PHE A 165 8.28 -0.88 -5.91
N PHE A 166 8.35 0.43 -6.00
CA PHE A 166 9.21 1.25 -5.14
C PHE A 166 9.03 0.91 -3.65
N ALA A 167 7.79 0.85 -3.14
CA ALA A 167 7.52 0.53 -1.75
C ALA A 167 8.00 -0.90 -1.39
N LEU A 168 7.70 -1.89 -2.25
CA LEU A 168 8.08 -3.28 -2.00
C LEU A 168 9.59 -3.47 -2.04
N LYS A 169 10.31 -2.75 -2.89
CA LYS A 169 11.78 -2.76 -2.91
C LYS A 169 12.37 -2.29 -1.58
N LEU A 170 11.79 -1.23 -0.99
CA LEU A 170 12.21 -0.75 0.32
C LEU A 170 11.86 -1.75 1.42
N TYR A 171 10.70 -2.41 1.34
CA TYR A 171 10.36 -3.48 2.28
C TYR A 171 11.31 -4.67 2.15
N ALA A 172 11.69 -5.07 0.93
CA ALA A 172 12.68 -6.13 0.71
C ALA A 172 14.04 -5.79 1.35
N LEU A 173 14.49 -4.55 1.21
CA LEU A 173 15.71 -4.06 1.84
C LEU A 173 15.62 -4.09 3.37
N LEU A 174 14.51 -3.63 3.94
CA LEU A 174 14.29 -3.65 5.38
C LEU A 174 14.19 -5.08 5.94
N ILE A 175 13.48 -5.98 5.27
CA ILE A 175 13.38 -7.40 5.66
C ILE A 175 14.76 -8.06 5.61
N LYS A 176 15.53 -7.86 4.53
CA LYS A 176 16.90 -8.36 4.44
C LYS A 176 17.76 -7.90 5.63
N ASN A 177 17.67 -6.61 5.98
CA ASN A 177 18.45 -6.04 7.09
C ASN A 177 17.98 -6.55 8.46
N GLU A 178 16.67 -6.79 8.63
CA GLU A 178 16.08 -7.21 9.91
C GLU A 178 16.29 -8.70 10.19
N ILE A 179 16.05 -9.56 9.20
CA ILE A 179 16.08 -11.03 9.40
C ILE A 179 17.23 -11.74 8.68
N GLY A 180 18.05 -11.02 7.90
CA GLY A 180 19.20 -11.57 7.18
C GLY A 180 18.85 -12.41 5.95
N GLU A 181 17.56 -12.45 5.54
CA GLU A 181 17.09 -13.22 4.39
C GLU A 181 16.58 -12.28 3.29
N THR A 182 17.11 -12.42 2.08
CA THR A 182 16.68 -11.65 0.93
C THR A 182 15.41 -12.26 0.36
N PRO A 183 14.27 -11.52 0.27
CA PRO A 183 13.10 -12.00 -0.44
C PRO A 183 13.44 -12.34 -1.90
N ALA A 184 12.89 -13.44 -2.42
CA ALA A 184 13.13 -13.86 -3.82
C ALA A 184 12.27 -13.09 -4.81
N GLU A 185 11.07 -12.70 -4.40
CA GLU A 185 10.08 -12.07 -5.28
C GLU A 185 9.27 -10.99 -4.56
N LEU A 186 8.92 -9.95 -5.31
CA LEU A 186 7.93 -8.94 -4.98
C LEU A 186 6.69 -9.16 -5.85
N LYS A 187 5.50 -9.11 -5.25
CA LYS A 187 4.23 -9.37 -5.93
C LYS A 187 3.24 -8.24 -5.68
N LEU A 188 2.74 -7.61 -6.74
CA LEU A 188 1.65 -6.65 -6.72
C LEU A 188 0.39 -7.31 -7.28
N ILE A 189 -0.66 -7.41 -6.47
CA ILE A 189 -1.94 -8.01 -6.85
C ILE A 189 -2.96 -6.91 -7.09
N TYR A 190 -3.26 -6.64 -8.35
CA TYR A 190 -4.23 -5.64 -8.78
C TYR A 190 -5.62 -6.25 -8.89
N LEU A 191 -6.50 -5.84 -7.99
CA LEU A 191 -7.83 -6.44 -7.84
C LEU A 191 -8.81 -5.99 -8.93
N GLN A 192 -8.71 -4.73 -9.39
CA GLN A 192 -9.70 -4.18 -10.31
C GLN A 192 -9.75 -4.89 -11.66
N ASN A 193 -8.63 -5.37 -12.15
CA ASN A 193 -8.53 -6.05 -13.45
C ASN A 193 -7.86 -7.44 -13.35
N SER A 194 -7.87 -8.04 -12.17
CA SER A 194 -7.36 -9.39 -11.90
C SER A 194 -5.97 -9.63 -12.51
N THR A 195 -5.01 -8.77 -12.17
CA THR A 195 -3.66 -8.84 -12.74
C THR A 195 -2.61 -8.93 -11.63
N ILE A 196 -1.67 -9.85 -11.79
CA ILE A 196 -0.50 -9.93 -10.91
C ILE A 196 0.73 -9.44 -11.68
N HIS A 197 1.45 -8.49 -11.07
CA HIS A 197 2.78 -8.12 -11.51
C HIS A 197 3.80 -8.64 -10.52
N THR A 198 4.88 -9.24 -11.02
CA THR A 198 5.98 -9.73 -10.19
C THR A 198 7.30 -9.10 -10.59
N MET A 199 8.24 -9.10 -9.63
CA MET A 199 9.61 -8.67 -9.82
C MET A 199 10.53 -9.56 -8.97
N LYS A 200 11.56 -10.12 -9.58
CA LYS A 200 12.61 -10.82 -8.84
C LYS A 200 13.47 -9.82 -8.06
N VAL A 201 13.90 -10.23 -6.90
CA VAL A 201 14.81 -9.45 -6.07
C VAL A 201 16.24 -9.92 -6.31
N ASP A 202 17.14 -9.00 -6.54
CA ASP A 202 18.58 -9.22 -6.59
C ASP A 202 19.34 -8.10 -5.88
N GLU A 203 20.62 -8.30 -5.69
CA GLU A 203 21.47 -7.35 -4.97
C GLU A 203 21.62 -6.00 -5.69
N GLU A 204 21.51 -5.97 -7.01
CA GLU A 204 21.57 -4.74 -7.79
C GLU A 204 20.31 -3.91 -7.55
N MET A 205 19.15 -4.55 -7.59
CA MET A 205 17.86 -3.91 -7.32
C MET A 205 17.83 -3.33 -5.90
N LEU A 206 18.32 -4.06 -4.89
CA LEU A 206 18.38 -3.58 -3.51
C LEU A 206 19.31 -2.37 -3.36
N ARG A 207 20.50 -2.41 -3.96
CA ARG A 207 21.42 -1.25 -3.96
C ARG A 207 20.82 -0.02 -4.64
N ASN A 208 20.10 -0.23 -5.75
CA ASN A 208 19.43 0.86 -6.45
C ASN A 208 18.28 1.45 -5.62
N ALA A 209 17.52 0.62 -4.92
CA ALA A 209 16.46 1.07 -4.01
C ALA A 209 17.03 1.86 -2.83
N GLU A 210 18.14 1.41 -2.25
CA GLU A 210 18.85 2.11 -1.18
C GLU A 210 19.35 3.48 -1.64
N LYS A 211 20.01 3.54 -2.80
CA LYS A 211 20.46 4.80 -3.39
C LYS A 211 19.30 5.76 -3.64
N GLU A 212 18.23 5.27 -4.24
CA GLU A 212 17.04 6.08 -4.53
C GLU A 212 16.42 6.68 -3.26
N ILE A 213 16.26 5.90 -2.20
CA ILE A 213 15.67 6.41 -0.95
C ILE A 213 16.59 7.42 -0.24
N LEU A 214 17.90 7.23 -0.28
CA LEU A 214 18.86 8.18 0.26
C LEU A 214 18.88 9.50 -0.54
N GLU A 215 18.77 9.45 -1.86
CA GLU A 215 18.60 10.66 -2.69
C GLU A 215 17.32 11.42 -2.32
N ILE A 216 16.22 10.73 -2.14
CA ILE A 216 14.95 11.34 -1.70
C ILE A 216 15.12 11.96 -0.32
N TRP A 217 15.77 11.27 0.61
CA TRP A 217 16.03 11.77 1.96
C TRP A 217 16.89 13.02 1.96
N ASN A 218 17.94 13.06 1.18
CA ASN A 218 18.79 14.23 1.02
C ASN A 218 18.01 15.41 0.44
N ASN A 219 17.16 15.18 -0.57
CA ASN A 219 16.30 16.23 -1.12
C ASN A 219 15.28 16.75 -0.10
N ILE A 220 14.75 15.88 0.77
CA ILE A 220 13.89 16.29 1.88
C ILE A 220 14.68 17.18 2.87
N LYS A 221 15.91 16.79 3.26
CA LYS A 221 16.77 17.60 4.14
C LYS A 221 17.02 18.98 3.55
N VAL A 222 17.41 19.06 2.29
CA VAL A 222 17.65 20.34 1.58
C VAL A 222 16.38 21.18 1.51
N ALA A 223 15.21 20.57 1.27
CA ALA A 223 13.94 21.29 1.26
C ALA A 223 13.60 21.89 2.63
N PHE A 224 13.92 21.18 3.73
CA PHE A 224 13.77 21.69 5.09
C PHE A 224 14.72 22.85 5.40
N GLU A 225 16.00 22.69 5.08
CA GLU A 225 17.04 23.70 5.34
C GLU A 225 16.73 25.05 4.64
N ASN A 226 16.26 24.95 3.40
CA ASN A 226 15.95 26.13 2.59
C ASN A 226 14.49 26.61 2.75
N ASN A 227 13.69 25.91 3.55
CA ASN A 227 12.23 26.09 3.64
C ASN A 227 11.55 26.17 2.25
N ASN A 228 12.04 25.38 1.30
CA ASN A 228 11.60 25.38 -0.09
C ASN A 228 11.04 24.02 -0.50
N PHE A 229 9.72 23.95 -0.66
CA PHE A 229 8.99 22.77 -1.10
C PHE A 229 8.24 23.09 -2.39
N PRO A 230 8.89 22.92 -3.56
CA PRO A 230 8.30 23.32 -4.83
C PRO A 230 7.06 22.50 -5.18
N THR A 231 6.15 23.13 -5.92
CA THR A 231 5.00 22.45 -6.50
C THR A 231 5.42 21.76 -7.79
N ILE A 232 5.06 20.48 -7.93
CA ILE A 232 5.20 19.73 -9.18
C ILE A 232 3.79 19.47 -9.70
N LYS A 233 3.40 20.19 -10.78
CA LYS A 233 2.09 20.01 -11.41
C LYS A 233 2.02 18.64 -12.09
N ASN A 234 1.02 17.84 -11.74
CA ASN A 234 0.78 16.52 -12.29
C ASN A 234 -0.74 16.24 -12.36
N THR A 235 -1.12 15.11 -12.95
CA THR A 235 -2.52 14.72 -13.12
C THR A 235 -3.29 14.46 -11.83
N LEU A 236 -2.62 14.38 -10.68
CA LEU A 236 -3.26 14.22 -9.36
C LEU A 236 -3.58 15.56 -8.70
N CYS A 237 -3.14 16.67 -9.30
CA CYS A 237 -3.39 18.00 -8.74
C CYS A 237 -4.88 18.29 -8.60
N ASP A 238 -5.68 17.91 -9.59
CA ASP A 238 -7.13 18.15 -9.60
C ASP A 238 -7.90 17.31 -8.57
N LEU A 239 -7.24 16.30 -7.97
CA LEU A 239 -7.80 15.43 -6.93
C LEU A 239 -7.40 15.87 -5.52
N SER A 240 -6.55 16.87 -5.39
CA SER A 240 -6.05 17.35 -4.10
C SER A 240 -6.81 18.60 -3.69
N LEU A 241 -7.44 18.58 -2.50
CA LEU A 241 -8.12 19.74 -1.91
C LEU A 241 -7.17 20.91 -1.52
N ILE A 242 -5.87 20.76 -1.78
CA ILE A 242 -4.83 21.70 -1.39
C ILE A 242 -4.56 22.74 -2.51
N HIS A 243 -5.33 22.71 -3.59
CA HIS A 243 -5.30 23.73 -4.63
C HIS A 243 -6.28 24.86 -4.31
N ILE A 244 -5.98 25.60 -3.25
CA ILE A 244 -6.55 26.93 -3.02
C ILE A 244 -5.47 27.95 -3.30
#